data_d1af9c5f1729756e734b3f7c91313539
#
_entry.id   d1af9c5f1729756e734b3f7c91313539
#
_cell.length_a   1.000
_cell.length_b   1.000
_cell.length_c   1.000
_cell.angle_alpha   90.00
_cell.angle_beta   90.00
_cell.angle_gamma   90.00
#
_symmetry.space_group_name_H-M   'P 1'
#
loop_
_entity.id
_entity.type
_entity.pdbx_description
1 polymer ?
#
loop_
_entity_poly.entity_id
_entity_poly.type
_entity_poly.pdbx_seq_one_letter_code
_entity_poly.pdbx_strand_id
1 'polypeptide(L)'
;MLASLFLASFGMLVSASLQTSQASESQQHGWVGDVPIMPALSIEPALGFAFDSPNGRIVMIFASSAAAAPDIVRFYNESLPAIGWTGGDGSWRRGSEVLLISEVTTAAGRLWRLMVRPH
;
A
#
# COMPACT_ATOMS: atom_id res chain seq x y z
N MET A 1 63.91 -31.13 -0.52
CA MET A 1 63.58 -29.87 0.12
C MET A 1 62.31 -29.32 -0.50
N LEU A 2 61.20 -29.59 0.11
CA LEU A 2 59.87 -29.30 -0.43
C LEU A 2 59.36 -28.01 0.19
N ALA A 3 59.16 -26.99 -0.60
CA ALA A 3 58.43 -25.83 -0.23
C ALA A 3 56.95 -26.04 -0.64
N SER A 4 56.11 -26.26 0.33
CA SER A 4 54.66 -26.30 0.11
C SER A 4 54.12 -24.90 -0.02
N LEU A 5 53.71 -24.57 -1.21
CA LEU A 5 52.94 -23.35 -1.44
C LEU A 5 51.48 -23.67 -1.22
N PHE A 6 50.92 -23.22 -0.11
CA PHE A 6 49.50 -23.25 0.09
C PHE A 6 48.91 -21.94 -0.46
N LEU A 7 48.25 -22.04 -1.60
CA LEU A 7 47.43 -20.96 -2.13
C LEU A 7 46.01 -21.14 -1.53
N ALA A 8 45.70 -20.38 -0.50
CA ALA A 8 44.33 -20.26 -0.02
C ALA A 8 43.61 -19.31 -0.93
N SER A 9 42.81 -19.84 -1.84
CA SER A 9 41.89 -19.07 -2.63
C SER A 9 40.69 -18.72 -1.73
N PHE A 10 40.65 -17.50 -1.22
CA PHE A 10 39.51 -16.98 -0.52
C PHE A 10 38.51 -16.48 -1.55
N GLY A 11 37.52 -17.31 -1.85
CA GLY A 11 36.38 -16.91 -2.66
C GLY A 11 35.48 -15.99 -1.84
N MET A 12 35.55 -14.73 -2.12
CA MET A 12 34.60 -13.76 -1.53
C MET A 12 33.25 -13.94 -2.21
N LEU A 13 32.35 -14.62 -1.53
CA LEU A 13 30.92 -14.65 -1.91
C LEU A 13 30.31 -13.29 -1.60
N VAL A 14 30.16 -12.48 -2.63
CA VAL A 14 29.37 -11.25 -2.53
C VAL A 14 27.90 -11.64 -2.63
N SER A 15 27.25 -11.76 -1.50
CA SER A 15 25.80 -11.88 -1.45
C SER A 15 25.20 -10.52 -1.76
N ALA A 16 24.87 -10.29 -3.00
CA ALA A 16 24.06 -9.13 -3.37
C ALA A 16 22.62 -9.41 -2.93
N SER A 17 22.25 -8.90 -1.76
CA SER A 17 20.88 -8.93 -1.31
C SER A 17 20.07 -7.86 -2.03
N LEU A 18 19.20 -8.31 -2.92
CA LEU A 18 18.21 -7.45 -3.58
C LEU A 18 17.12 -7.06 -2.57
N GLN A 19 17.27 -5.88 -1.97
CA GLN A 19 16.27 -5.34 -1.01
C GLN A 19 15.33 -4.32 -1.63
N THR A 20 15.27 -4.21 -2.95
CA THR A 20 14.47 -3.19 -3.63
C THR A 20 12.97 -3.43 -3.58
N SER A 21 12.48 -4.67 -3.42
CA SER A 21 11.04 -4.95 -3.39
C SER A 21 10.36 -4.59 -2.07
N GLN A 22 11.06 -4.66 -0.94
CA GLN A 22 10.49 -4.33 0.37
C GLN A 22 10.28 -2.83 0.59
N ALA A 23 11.10 -1.98 -0.01
CA ALA A 23 10.96 -0.53 0.08
C ALA A 23 9.69 -0.03 -0.64
N SER A 24 9.30 -0.64 -1.77
CA SER A 24 8.07 -0.29 -2.51
C SER A 24 6.82 -0.66 -1.74
N GLU A 25 6.79 -1.84 -1.11
CA GLU A 25 5.67 -2.29 -0.29
C GLU A 25 5.50 -1.43 0.96
N SER A 26 6.61 -1.06 1.60
CA SER A 26 6.59 -0.16 2.76
C SER A 26 6.09 1.24 2.41
N GLN A 27 6.43 1.76 1.24
CA GLN A 27 5.91 3.04 0.76
C GLN A 27 4.43 2.99 0.47
N GLN A 28 3.92 1.92 -0.12
CA GLN A 28 2.50 1.73 -0.39
C GLN A 28 1.70 1.64 0.92
N HIS A 29 2.17 0.90 1.91
CA HIS A 29 1.55 0.83 3.23
C HIS A 29 1.59 2.17 3.98
N GLY A 30 2.64 2.96 3.80
CA GLY A 30 2.77 4.28 4.41
C GLY A 30 1.78 5.32 3.89
N TRP A 31 1.21 5.11 2.71
CA TRP A 31 0.28 6.06 2.09
C TRP A 31 -1.11 6.05 2.75
N VAL A 32 -1.61 4.90 3.11
CA VAL A 32 -2.91 4.74 3.77
C VAL A 32 -2.78 4.16 5.17
N GLY A 33 -1.60 4.27 5.77
CA GLY A 33 -1.33 3.71 7.10
C GLY A 33 -1.46 2.20 7.11
N ASP A 34 -2.26 1.69 8.02
CA ASP A 34 -2.52 0.26 8.18
C ASP A 34 -3.71 -0.27 7.37
N VAL A 35 -4.31 0.57 6.52
CA VAL A 35 -5.41 0.13 5.64
C VAL A 35 -4.87 -0.86 4.61
N PRO A 36 -5.42 -2.07 4.54
CA PRO A 36 -4.93 -3.06 3.59
C PRO A 36 -5.24 -2.65 2.15
N ILE A 37 -4.33 -2.95 1.25
CA ILE A 37 -4.57 -2.81 -0.18
C ILE A 37 -5.00 -4.18 -0.70
N MET A 38 -6.24 -4.25 -1.20
CA MET A 38 -6.75 -5.47 -1.79
C MET A 38 -5.80 -5.97 -2.90
N PRO A 39 -5.44 -7.26 -2.93
CA PRO A 39 -4.49 -7.78 -3.93
C PRO A 39 -4.90 -7.52 -5.38
N ALA A 40 -6.20 -7.41 -5.65
CA ALA A 40 -6.71 -7.10 -6.99
C ALA A 40 -6.57 -5.62 -7.38
N LEU A 41 -6.19 -4.73 -6.46
CA LEU A 41 -5.94 -3.32 -6.73
C LEU A 41 -4.50 -3.11 -7.17
N SER A 42 -4.34 -2.39 -8.27
CA SER A 42 -3.04 -1.95 -8.78
C SER A 42 -2.92 -0.45 -8.57
N ILE A 43 -2.04 -0.04 -7.66
CA ILE A 43 -1.90 1.37 -7.29
C ILE A 43 -1.30 2.17 -8.45
N GLU A 44 -1.85 3.37 -8.68
CA GLU A 44 -1.34 4.37 -9.63
C GLU A 44 -0.55 5.43 -8.84
N PRO A 45 0.77 5.25 -8.67
CA PRO A 45 1.55 6.11 -7.77
C PRO A 45 1.57 7.57 -8.16
N ALA A 46 1.48 7.85 -9.46
CA ALA A 46 1.54 9.22 -9.98
C ALA A 46 0.31 10.06 -9.64
N LEU A 47 -0.80 9.42 -9.27
CA LEU A 47 -2.07 10.11 -8.97
C LEU A 47 -2.30 10.33 -7.49
N GLY A 48 -1.63 9.56 -6.63
CA GLY A 48 -1.80 9.66 -5.19
C GLY A 48 -1.01 10.82 -4.58
N PHE A 49 -1.44 11.24 -3.42
CA PHE A 49 -0.73 12.27 -2.65
C PHE A 49 -1.05 12.15 -1.16
N ALA A 50 -0.19 12.75 -0.35
CA ALA A 50 -0.39 12.91 1.08
C ALA A 50 0.09 14.28 1.50
N PHE A 51 -0.64 14.94 2.39
CA PHE A 51 -0.25 16.23 2.95
C PHE A 51 -0.83 16.41 4.35
N ASP A 52 -0.18 17.27 5.13
CA ASP A 52 -0.63 17.61 6.46
C ASP A 52 -1.56 18.82 6.40
N SER A 53 -2.74 18.68 7.00
CA SER A 53 -3.67 19.77 7.21
C SER A 53 -3.66 20.19 8.69
N PRO A 54 -4.23 21.36 9.05
CA PRO A 54 -4.32 21.77 10.45
C PRO A 54 -5.02 20.76 11.37
N ASN A 55 -5.93 19.96 10.82
CA ASN A 55 -6.72 18.99 11.57
C ASN A 55 -6.16 17.55 11.51
N GLY A 56 -5.08 17.33 10.77
CA GLY A 56 -4.46 16.04 10.61
C GLY A 56 -4.06 15.73 9.17
N ARG A 57 -3.51 14.55 8.98
CA ARG A 57 -2.99 14.13 7.68
C ARG A 57 -4.09 13.66 6.74
N ILE A 58 -4.02 14.09 5.49
CA ILE A 58 -4.89 13.62 4.41
C ILE A 58 -4.04 12.76 3.47
N VAL A 59 -4.52 11.56 3.19
CA VAL A 59 -3.86 10.63 2.27
C VAL A 59 -4.88 10.19 1.23
N MET A 60 -4.48 10.23 -0.04
CA MET A 60 -5.33 9.81 -1.14
C MET A 60 -4.53 8.94 -2.09
N ILE A 61 -5.03 7.74 -2.36
CA ILE A 61 -4.47 6.86 -3.38
C ILE A 61 -5.52 6.51 -4.41
N PHE A 62 -5.04 6.21 -5.61
CA PHE A 62 -5.85 5.73 -6.73
C PHE A 62 -5.32 4.39 -7.18
N ALA A 63 -6.22 3.51 -7.58
CA ALA A 63 -5.88 2.18 -8.05
C ALA A 63 -6.80 1.74 -9.17
N SER A 64 -6.25 1.02 -10.12
CA SER A 64 -7.03 0.31 -11.13
C SER A 64 -7.34 -1.11 -10.66
N SER A 65 -8.40 -1.71 -11.16
CA SER A 65 -8.73 -3.11 -10.88
C SER A 65 -9.61 -3.70 -11.96
N ALA A 66 -9.38 -4.97 -12.27
CA ALA A 66 -10.29 -5.77 -13.09
C ALA A 66 -11.37 -6.48 -12.26
N ALA A 67 -11.30 -6.41 -10.93
CA ALA A 67 -12.29 -7.00 -10.04
C ALA A 67 -13.63 -6.25 -10.15
N ALA A 68 -14.72 -6.98 -9.94
CA ALA A 68 -16.05 -6.36 -9.88
C ALA A 68 -16.18 -5.48 -8.64
N ALA A 69 -16.89 -4.36 -8.76
CA ALA A 69 -17.09 -3.44 -7.65
C ALA A 69 -17.61 -4.12 -6.38
N PRO A 70 -18.59 -5.03 -6.44
CA PRO A 70 -19.06 -5.74 -5.23
C PRO A 70 -17.97 -6.55 -4.54
N ASP A 71 -16.99 -7.09 -5.26
CA ASP A 71 -15.92 -7.87 -4.68
C ASP A 71 -14.95 -6.98 -3.90
N ILE A 72 -14.69 -5.78 -4.40
CA ILE A 72 -13.85 -4.79 -3.71
C ILE A 72 -14.53 -4.31 -2.44
N VAL A 73 -15.80 -3.96 -2.51
CA VAL A 73 -16.58 -3.54 -1.35
C VAL A 73 -16.60 -4.65 -0.29
N ARG A 74 -16.83 -5.88 -0.69
CA ARG A 74 -16.85 -7.03 0.23
C ARG A 74 -15.51 -7.24 0.92
N PHE A 75 -14.39 -7.13 0.18
CA PHE A 75 -13.06 -7.24 0.78
C PHE A 75 -12.89 -6.27 1.95
N TYR A 76 -13.25 -5.01 1.77
CA TYR A 76 -13.12 -4.00 2.81
C TYR A 76 -14.16 -4.16 3.92
N ASN A 77 -15.39 -4.57 3.61
CA ASN A 77 -16.38 -4.88 4.63
C ASN A 77 -15.95 -6.04 5.56
N GLU A 78 -15.14 -6.96 5.06
CA GLU A 78 -14.61 -8.07 5.84
C GLU A 78 -13.32 -7.73 6.58
N SER A 79 -12.44 -6.92 5.99
CA SER A 79 -11.09 -6.66 6.54
C SER A 79 -11.01 -5.47 7.49
N LEU A 80 -11.75 -4.41 7.26
CA LEU A 80 -11.62 -3.17 8.03
C LEU A 80 -12.13 -3.26 9.48
N PRO A 81 -13.20 -3.98 9.80
CA PRO A 81 -13.62 -4.15 11.19
C PRO A 81 -12.55 -4.78 12.08
N ALA A 82 -11.73 -5.68 11.53
CA ALA A 82 -10.68 -6.36 12.27
C ALA A 82 -9.57 -5.41 12.75
N ILE A 83 -9.41 -4.25 12.14
CA ILE A 83 -8.42 -3.24 12.53
C ILE A 83 -9.05 -1.95 13.08
N GLY A 84 -10.28 -2.06 13.56
CA GLY A 84 -10.93 -1.02 14.34
C GLY A 84 -11.76 -0.01 13.56
N TRP A 85 -11.96 -0.20 12.26
CA TRP A 85 -12.83 0.66 11.49
C TRP A 85 -14.30 0.27 11.68
N THR A 86 -15.16 1.27 11.79
CA THR A 86 -16.61 1.13 11.89
C THR A 86 -17.28 1.77 10.69
N GLY A 87 -18.25 1.09 10.10
CA GLY A 87 -18.96 1.55 8.93
C GLY A 87 -19.25 0.44 7.95
N GLY A 88 -19.25 0.76 6.68
CA GLY A 88 -19.45 -0.19 5.60
C GLY A 88 -19.70 0.52 4.27
N ASP A 89 -19.64 -0.27 3.20
CA ASP A 89 -19.98 0.17 1.85
C ASP A 89 -19.23 1.44 1.40
N GLY A 90 -17.94 1.47 1.72
CA GLY A 90 -17.05 2.52 1.28
C GLY A 90 -16.93 3.72 2.20
N SER A 91 -17.64 3.76 3.33
CA SER A 91 -17.56 4.86 4.29
C SER A 91 -17.28 4.33 5.70
N TRP A 92 -16.14 4.73 6.26
CA TRP A 92 -15.59 4.16 7.48
C TRP A 92 -15.09 5.24 8.42
N ARG A 93 -15.17 4.96 9.72
CA ARG A 93 -14.64 5.82 10.78
C ARG A 93 -13.82 5.03 11.77
N ARG A 94 -12.74 5.65 12.26
CA ARG A 94 -11.94 5.13 13.35
C ARG A 94 -11.32 6.30 14.12
N GLY A 95 -11.77 6.49 15.38
CA GLY A 95 -11.36 7.65 16.16
C GLY A 95 -11.71 8.97 15.45
N SER A 96 -10.71 9.80 15.23
CA SER A 96 -10.84 11.08 14.53
C SER A 96 -10.60 11.00 13.02
N GLU A 97 -10.55 9.79 12.46
CA GLU A 97 -10.28 9.58 11.05
C GLU A 97 -11.51 9.05 10.29
N VAL A 98 -11.59 9.44 9.04
CA VAL A 98 -12.57 8.92 8.07
C VAL A 98 -11.81 8.28 6.91
N LEU A 99 -12.23 7.08 6.52
CA LEU A 99 -11.76 6.40 5.32
C LEU A 99 -12.91 6.32 4.32
N LEU A 100 -12.68 6.82 3.12
CA LEU A 100 -13.62 6.73 2.01
C LEU A 100 -13.01 5.89 0.89
N ILE A 101 -13.78 4.91 0.42
CA ILE A 101 -13.41 4.03 -0.68
C ILE A 101 -14.49 4.13 -1.73
N SER A 102 -14.15 4.67 -2.89
CA SER A 102 -15.13 4.94 -3.93
C SER A 102 -14.53 4.74 -5.31
N GLU A 103 -15.39 4.40 -6.26
CA GLU A 103 -15.03 4.35 -7.66
C GLU A 103 -15.20 5.74 -8.27
N VAL A 104 -14.21 6.19 -9.04
CA VAL A 104 -14.19 7.52 -9.67
C VAL A 104 -13.83 7.40 -11.14
N THR A 105 -14.39 8.26 -11.95
CA THR A 105 -14.01 8.38 -13.37
C THR A 105 -13.00 9.50 -13.52
N THR A 106 -11.85 9.19 -14.11
CA THR A 106 -10.76 10.13 -14.35
C THR A 106 -10.41 10.16 -15.84
N ALA A 107 -9.49 11.05 -16.23
CA ALA A 107 -8.92 11.04 -17.58
C ALA A 107 -8.19 9.73 -17.90
N ALA A 108 -7.69 9.02 -16.90
CA ALA A 108 -7.05 7.71 -17.02
C ALA A 108 -8.06 6.54 -17.02
N GLY A 109 -9.37 6.82 -16.97
CA GLY A 109 -10.44 5.83 -16.91
C GLY A 109 -11.06 5.70 -15.53
N ARG A 110 -11.72 4.56 -15.30
CA ARG A 110 -12.34 4.27 -14.01
C ARG A 110 -11.28 3.78 -13.03
N LEU A 111 -11.18 4.43 -11.89
CA LEU A 111 -10.25 4.11 -10.83
C LEU A 111 -10.97 3.99 -9.49
N TRP A 112 -10.35 3.28 -8.56
CA TRP A 112 -10.73 3.28 -7.16
C TRP A 112 -9.93 4.34 -6.42
N ARG A 113 -10.61 5.09 -5.56
CA ARG A 113 -9.97 6.09 -4.70
C ARG A 113 -10.14 5.67 -3.25
N LEU A 114 -9.03 5.60 -2.54
CA LEU A 114 -9.00 5.42 -1.10
C LEU A 114 -8.48 6.71 -0.47
N MET A 115 -9.26 7.31 0.40
CA MET A 115 -8.92 8.56 1.04
C MET A 115 -9.08 8.45 2.55
N VAL A 116 -8.01 8.72 3.28
CA VAL A 116 -8.03 8.88 4.73
C VAL A 116 -7.89 10.36 5.03
N ARG A 117 -8.78 10.88 5.85
CA ARG A 117 -8.78 12.28 6.26
C ARG A 117 -9.22 12.44 7.70
N PRO A 118 -8.94 13.59 8.35
CA PRO A 118 -9.52 13.90 9.63
C PRO A 118 -11.05 14.01 9.55
N HIS A 119 -11.67 13.67 10.65
CA HIS A 119 -13.12 13.80 10.82
C HIS A 119 -13.49 15.26 11.07
#